data_ca9f853bae03c56c26cb6c2f9102b4ab
#
_entry.id   ca9f853bae03c56c26cb6c2f9102b4ab
#
_cell.length_a   1.000
_cell.length_b   1.000
_cell.length_c   1.000
_cell.angle_alpha   90.00
_cell.angle_beta   90.00
_cell.angle_gamma   90.00
#
_symmetry.space_group_name_H-M   'P 1'
#
loop_
_entity.id
_entity.type
_entity.pdbx_description
1 polymer ?
#
loop_
_entity_poly.entity_id
_entity_poly.type
_entity_poly.pdbx_seq_one_letter_code
_entity_poly.pdbx_strand_id
1 'polypeptide(L)'
;MQRINLLSPLLSARIAAGEVIERPQSVLREFLDNAIDSGATEIRVTIEGGGIDLIRVQDNGSGILRDDLELIGKRHATSKIKDSDDLYTINTMGFRGEALYSISSVSKLTIRTRAKESGEGSTLVIDNGKRYEVEDGGPAEGTVVEAEDLFKDIPARRAFLKRNATEAQLCRNLLTIKALAFPHIRFTLTIDGALRLDWPSVETLKERVMFYYRSLGYFDGDFTEMHQDYDDFSITVIGGSSAVKRSDRKEIRVFVNKRPVEEYSLVQAIIYGYGEMLPGGSYPVASLFIEDKSELVDFNIHPAKKEVKLRNLQEIHHAITTLIKKSAERKIPTLEPVQKEFYIPSSTKESFSAFKEEKRETFSSYIPKEKIKEEPSSSLLTERRTEYRSSDRDWVEKAKKLRELNEKAKEEIKAEIKEEAKEEKISFRYIGQAFNLFLIAEKDDDLYLVDQHAAHERILYNELLEQNTIQPLLVPIKLEVDSETDAFLTNHSHVYTTLGIMLSREADGKWEINALPAVCRGTETELTDFITSARADEEELDAKLFAIIACKAAIKAGDSIDKWSAEALLDKVFRMSEPVCPHGRTFLIKVSEKKLRELVGRTH
;
A
#
# COMPACT_ATOMS: atom_id res chain seq x y z
N MET A 1 26.11 -18.24 -39.85
CA MET A 1 26.13 -18.67 -38.42
C MET A 1 27.00 -17.69 -37.65
N GLN A 2 26.47 -17.05 -36.62
CA GLN A 2 27.29 -16.28 -35.70
C GLN A 2 28.11 -17.26 -34.83
N ARG A 3 29.41 -16.98 -34.69
CA ARG A 3 30.28 -17.79 -33.84
C ARG A 3 30.23 -17.32 -32.39
N ILE A 4 30.31 -18.26 -31.46
CA ILE A 4 30.44 -17.97 -30.02
C ILE A 4 31.85 -17.38 -29.79
N ASN A 5 31.92 -16.18 -29.18
CA ASN A 5 33.16 -15.50 -28.86
C ASN A 5 33.26 -15.32 -27.33
N LEU A 6 34.47 -15.40 -26.81
CA LEU A 6 34.76 -15.10 -25.41
C LEU A 6 34.71 -13.57 -25.21
N LEU A 7 33.90 -13.11 -24.28
CA LEU A 7 33.83 -11.70 -23.94
C LEU A 7 35.09 -11.24 -23.18
N SER A 8 35.47 -9.99 -23.36
CA SER A 8 36.56 -9.44 -22.55
C SER A 8 36.15 -9.41 -21.07
N PRO A 9 37.11 -9.57 -20.13
CA PRO A 9 36.83 -9.57 -18.69
C PRO A 9 36.03 -8.31 -18.24
N LEU A 10 36.39 -7.15 -18.80
CA LEU A 10 35.69 -5.90 -18.48
C LEU A 10 34.24 -5.88 -19.00
N LEU A 11 33.99 -6.37 -20.22
CA LEU A 11 32.62 -6.44 -20.77
C LEU A 11 31.78 -7.45 -19.99
N SER A 12 32.35 -8.60 -19.65
CA SER A 12 31.72 -9.61 -18.80
C SER A 12 31.36 -9.06 -17.42
N ALA A 13 32.28 -8.26 -16.83
CA ALA A 13 32.06 -7.55 -15.57
C ALA A 13 30.91 -6.57 -15.65
N ARG A 14 30.86 -5.74 -16.71
CA ARG A 14 29.79 -4.75 -16.92
C ARG A 14 28.41 -5.39 -17.16
N ILE A 15 28.35 -6.54 -17.83
CA ILE A 15 27.11 -7.31 -18.02
C ILE A 15 26.63 -7.84 -16.67
N ALA A 16 27.49 -8.55 -15.92
CA ALA A 16 27.17 -9.10 -14.61
C ALA A 16 26.81 -8.01 -13.58
N ALA A 17 27.60 -6.90 -13.57
CA ALA A 17 27.28 -5.75 -12.72
C ALA A 17 25.90 -5.19 -13.03
N GLY A 18 25.49 -5.33 -14.26
CA GLY A 18 24.19 -4.88 -14.70
C GLY A 18 23.02 -5.64 -14.17
N GLU A 19 23.18 -6.86 -13.82
CA GLU A 19 22.15 -7.68 -13.17
C GLU A 19 22.02 -7.37 -11.67
N VAL A 20 23.07 -6.81 -11.06
CA VAL A 20 23.14 -6.49 -9.62
C VAL A 20 22.84 -5.01 -9.37
N ILE A 21 23.42 -4.12 -10.18
CA ILE A 21 23.31 -2.66 -10.02
C ILE A 21 22.44 -2.09 -11.13
N GLU A 22 21.16 -1.88 -10.83
CA GLU A 22 20.20 -1.33 -11.78
C GLU A 22 20.11 0.19 -11.72
N ARG A 23 20.28 0.79 -10.53
CA ARG A 23 20.08 2.21 -10.27
C ARG A 23 20.82 2.68 -8.99
N PRO A 24 20.88 4.02 -8.72
CA PRO A 24 21.58 4.59 -7.56
C PRO A 24 21.20 3.94 -6.21
N GLN A 25 19.93 3.67 -5.97
CA GLN A 25 19.51 3.01 -4.72
C GLN A 25 20.12 1.61 -4.51
N SER A 26 20.52 0.90 -5.59
CA SER A 26 21.19 -0.41 -5.46
C SER A 26 22.60 -0.23 -4.90
N VAL A 27 23.34 0.78 -5.38
CA VAL A 27 24.66 1.15 -4.84
C VAL A 27 24.56 1.56 -3.38
N LEU A 28 23.62 2.45 -3.06
CA LEU A 28 23.40 2.91 -1.69
C LEU A 28 23.07 1.76 -0.73
N ARG A 29 22.30 0.76 -1.18
CA ARG A 29 21.96 -0.43 -0.38
C ARG A 29 23.21 -1.17 0.06
N GLU A 30 24.10 -1.47 -0.87
CA GLU A 30 25.32 -2.22 -0.58
C GLU A 30 26.27 -1.42 0.33
N PHE A 31 26.38 -0.10 0.14
CA PHE A 31 27.19 0.74 1.01
C PHE A 31 26.63 0.80 2.43
N LEU A 32 25.32 0.91 2.59
CA LEU A 32 24.65 0.90 3.89
C LEU A 32 24.78 -0.46 4.58
N ASP A 33 24.64 -1.57 3.83
CA ASP A 33 24.81 -2.91 4.37
C ASP A 33 26.24 -3.12 4.93
N ASN A 34 27.24 -2.62 4.21
CA ASN A 34 28.63 -2.69 4.68
C ASN A 34 28.89 -1.78 5.89
N ALA A 35 28.33 -0.56 5.89
CA ALA A 35 28.46 0.35 7.02
C ALA A 35 27.79 -0.17 8.30
N ILE A 36 26.61 -0.82 8.17
CA ILE A 36 25.93 -1.48 9.30
C ILE A 36 26.75 -2.68 9.80
N ASP A 37 27.20 -3.53 8.89
CA ASP A 37 28.00 -4.73 9.22
C ASP A 37 29.36 -4.39 9.88
N SER A 38 29.89 -3.16 9.66
CA SER A 38 31.12 -2.68 10.32
C SER A 38 30.92 -2.34 11.81
N GLY A 39 29.69 -2.43 12.32
CA GLY A 39 29.36 -2.07 13.69
C GLY A 39 29.36 -0.55 13.94
N ALA A 40 29.08 0.26 12.91
CA ALA A 40 28.99 1.70 13.01
C ALA A 40 27.87 2.14 13.95
N THR A 41 28.11 3.22 14.68
CA THR A 41 27.09 3.93 15.50
C THR A 41 26.62 5.22 14.86
N GLU A 42 27.32 5.69 13.80
CA GLU A 42 26.94 6.83 13.01
C GLU A 42 27.20 6.54 11.52
N ILE A 43 26.17 6.80 10.69
CA ILE A 43 26.26 6.66 9.23
C ILE A 43 25.75 7.95 8.58
N ARG A 44 26.62 8.57 7.77
CA ARG A 44 26.33 9.79 7.02
C ARG A 44 26.26 9.48 5.54
N VAL A 45 25.16 9.86 4.89
CA VAL A 45 24.93 9.64 3.47
C VAL A 45 24.88 10.99 2.75
N THR A 46 25.60 11.12 1.63
CA THR A 46 25.51 12.26 0.73
C THR A 46 25.17 11.77 -0.67
N ILE A 47 24.20 12.42 -1.31
CA ILE A 47 23.72 12.10 -2.66
C ILE A 47 23.71 13.38 -3.48
N GLU A 48 24.32 13.34 -4.67
CA GLU A 48 24.30 14.46 -5.62
C GLU A 48 23.81 13.97 -6.99
N GLY A 49 23.07 14.83 -7.70
CA GLY A 49 22.52 14.49 -9.00
C GLY A 49 21.63 13.25 -9.01
N GLY A 50 20.87 13.01 -7.90
CA GLY A 50 20.05 11.82 -7.75
C GLY A 50 20.84 10.55 -7.45
N GLY A 51 22.13 10.66 -7.13
CA GLY A 51 23.06 9.55 -6.92
C GLY A 51 23.72 9.04 -8.20
N ILE A 52 23.56 9.80 -9.29
CA ILE A 52 24.25 9.55 -10.56
C ILE A 52 25.64 10.18 -10.52
N ASP A 53 25.71 11.39 -9.98
CA ASP A 53 26.96 12.15 -9.91
C ASP A 53 27.79 11.71 -8.69
N LEU A 54 27.15 11.54 -7.51
CA LEU A 54 27.80 11.06 -6.29
C LEU A 54 26.84 10.30 -5.38
N ILE A 55 27.29 9.15 -4.89
CA ILE A 55 26.80 8.49 -3.68
C ILE A 55 27.96 8.33 -2.74
N ARG A 56 27.89 8.94 -1.55
CA ARG A 56 28.91 8.83 -0.49
C ARG A 56 28.24 8.29 0.76
N VAL A 57 28.86 7.26 1.35
CA VAL A 57 28.50 6.75 2.68
C VAL A 57 29.76 6.81 3.56
N GLN A 58 29.62 7.46 4.68
CA GLN A 58 30.64 7.56 5.72
C GLN A 58 30.14 6.89 6.98
N ASP A 59 30.92 6.01 7.56
CA ASP A 59 30.66 5.35 8.83
C ASP A 59 31.84 5.53 9.82
N ASN A 60 31.54 5.32 11.10
CA ASN A 60 32.53 5.28 12.17
C ASN A 60 32.76 3.85 12.69
N GLY A 61 32.59 2.83 11.84
CA GLY A 61 32.74 1.42 12.18
C GLY A 61 34.17 0.95 12.41
N SER A 62 34.40 -0.34 12.25
CA SER A 62 35.69 -0.98 12.46
C SER A 62 36.80 -0.53 11.51
N GLY A 63 36.43 0.02 10.34
CA GLY A 63 37.34 0.27 9.24
C GLY A 63 37.77 -1.01 8.51
N ILE A 64 38.69 -0.88 7.56
CA ILE A 64 39.22 -1.98 6.72
C ILE A 64 40.73 -1.97 6.81
N LEU A 65 41.33 -3.15 7.03
CA LEU A 65 42.78 -3.30 7.04
C LEU A 65 43.38 -3.06 5.64
N ARG A 66 44.61 -2.53 5.58
CA ARG A 66 45.30 -2.24 4.32
C ARG A 66 45.41 -3.46 3.40
N ASP A 67 45.74 -4.59 3.97
CA ASP A 67 45.88 -5.86 3.22
C ASP A 67 44.53 -6.30 2.62
N ASP A 68 43.44 -6.08 3.33
CA ASP A 68 42.08 -6.39 2.83
C ASP A 68 41.64 -5.43 1.71
N LEU A 69 42.10 -4.17 1.74
CA LEU A 69 41.84 -3.23 0.63
C LEU A 69 42.40 -3.74 -0.69
N GLU A 70 43.52 -4.49 -0.67
CA GLU A 70 44.08 -5.08 -1.88
C GLU A 70 43.19 -6.16 -2.51
N LEU A 71 42.27 -6.73 -1.75
CA LEU A 71 41.31 -7.74 -2.20
C LEU A 71 40.00 -7.13 -2.69
N ILE A 72 39.64 -5.91 -2.24
CA ILE A 72 38.41 -5.24 -2.64
C ILE A 72 38.41 -4.97 -4.15
N GLY A 73 37.26 -5.18 -4.79
CA GLY A 73 37.10 -5.07 -6.24
C GLY A 73 37.62 -6.31 -7.01
N LYS A 74 38.03 -7.37 -6.33
CA LYS A 74 38.21 -8.70 -6.93
C LYS A 74 36.91 -9.50 -6.78
N ARG A 75 36.63 -10.38 -7.73
CA ARG A 75 35.47 -11.29 -7.65
C ARG A 75 35.62 -12.26 -6.49
N HIS A 76 34.51 -12.53 -5.81
CA HIS A 76 34.43 -13.50 -4.72
C HIS A 76 35.33 -13.18 -3.50
N ALA A 77 35.71 -11.91 -3.33
CA ALA A 77 36.44 -11.45 -2.16
C ALA A 77 35.46 -10.98 -1.08
N THR A 78 35.37 -11.73 0.00
CA THR A 78 34.48 -11.41 1.15
C THR A 78 35.13 -11.84 2.44
N SER A 79 34.93 -11.07 3.51
CA SER A 79 35.31 -11.41 4.88
C SER A 79 34.17 -12.10 5.67
N LYS A 80 32.99 -12.26 5.05
CA LYS A 80 31.74 -12.56 5.75
C LYS A 80 31.34 -14.04 5.71
N ILE A 81 31.88 -14.81 4.76
CA ILE A 81 31.68 -16.26 4.62
C ILE A 81 33.03 -16.91 4.32
N LYS A 82 33.27 -18.08 4.88
CA LYS A 82 34.52 -18.86 4.65
C LYS A 82 34.22 -20.21 4.01
N ASP A 83 33.12 -20.84 4.37
CA ASP A 83 32.74 -22.16 3.87
C ASP A 83 31.24 -22.23 3.48
N SER A 84 30.79 -23.41 3.05
CA SER A 84 29.41 -23.63 2.62
C SER A 84 28.40 -23.59 3.76
N ASP A 85 28.83 -23.87 4.98
CA ASP A 85 27.94 -23.92 6.15
C ASP A 85 27.59 -22.51 6.61
N ASP A 86 28.48 -21.54 6.41
CA ASP A 86 28.21 -20.10 6.65
C ASP A 86 27.04 -19.56 5.81
N LEU A 87 26.75 -20.20 4.64
CA LEU A 87 25.61 -19.80 3.80
C LEU A 87 24.23 -20.03 4.47
N TYR A 88 24.18 -20.97 5.43
CA TYR A 88 22.95 -21.29 6.17
C TYR A 88 22.81 -20.49 7.48
N THR A 89 23.87 -19.80 7.90
CA THR A 89 23.92 -19.06 9.18
C THR A 89 24.27 -17.59 9.00
N ILE A 90 23.79 -16.97 7.90
CA ILE A 90 24.14 -15.60 7.54
C ILE A 90 23.55 -14.60 8.55
N ASN A 91 24.41 -14.01 9.38
CA ASN A 91 24.06 -12.96 10.34
C ASN A 91 24.40 -11.54 9.84
N THR A 92 25.09 -11.41 8.69
CA THR A 92 25.51 -10.12 8.12
C THR A 92 24.53 -9.65 7.04
N MET A 93 24.41 -8.33 6.82
CA MET A 93 23.56 -7.75 5.78
C MET A 93 24.05 -8.08 4.36
N GLY A 94 25.37 -8.13 4.13
CA GLY A 94 26.01 -8.51 2.86
C GLY A 94 26.81 -9.81 3.02
N PHE A 95 26.94 -10.62 1.95
CA PHE A 95 27.73 -11.87 2.01
C PHE A 95 28.40 -12.30 0.69
N ARG A 96 27.92 -11.83 -0.48
CA ARG A 96 28.32 -12.38 -1.81
C ARG A 96 29.73 -12.00 -2.28
N GLY A 97 30.35 -10.96 -1.72
CA GLY A 97 31.71 -10.52 -2.15
C GLY A 97 31.77 -9.95 -3.58
N GLU A 98 30.64 -9.64 -4.22
CA GLU A 98 30.60 -9.21 -5.61
C GLU A 98 30.08 -7.76 -5.77
N ALA A 99 29.49 -7.18 -4.72
CA ALA A 99 28.83 -5.87 -4.81
C ALA A 99 29.83 -4.76 -5.14
N LEU A 100 30.92 -4.63 -4.39
CA LEU A 100 31.94 -3.60 -4.65
C LEU A 100 32.64 -3.78 -6.00
N TYR A 101 32.85 -5.04 -6.43
CA TYR A 101 33.36 -5.35 -7.77
C TYR A 101 32.39 -4.86 -8.85
N SER A 102 31.10 -5.14 -8.69
CA SER A 102 30.06 -4.72 -9.63
C SER A 102 29.95 -3.19 -9.68
N ILE A 103 29.94 -2.52 -8.53
CA ILE A 103 29.89 -1.04 -8.45
C ILE A 103 31.12 -0.42 -9.11
N SER A 104 32.32 -0.95 -8.83
CA SER A 104 33.57 -0.42 -9.39
C SER A 104 33.68 -0.57 -10.91
N SER A 105 32.96 -1.51 -11.52
CA SER A 105 32.95 -1.71 -12.97
C SER A 105 32.01 -0.76 -13.73
N VAL A 106 31.10 -0.05 -13.01
CA VAL A 106 30.09 0.86 -13.58
C VAL A 106 30.17 2.28 -13.02
N SER A 107 31.15 2.56 -12.16
CA SER A 107 31.38 3.88 -11.54
C SER A 107 32.86 4.07 -11.20
N LYS A 108 33.25 5.28 -10.80
CA LYS A 108 34.50 5.51 -10.10
C LYS A 108 34.27 5.27 -8.60
N LEU A 109 34.78 4.17 -8.07
CA LEU A 109 34.70 3.79 -6.66
C LEU A 109 35.96 4.29 -5.92
N THR A 110 35.75 5.06 -4.85
CA THR A 110 36.80 5.50 -3.94
C THR A 110 36.48 5.02 -2.53
N ILE A 111 37.44 4.36 -1.89
CA ILE A 111 37.34 3.88 -0.51
C ILE A 111 38.48 4.49 0.29
N ARG A 112 38.14 5.28 1.32
CA ARG A 112 39.09 5.80 2.32
C ARG A 112 38.73 5.21 3.65
N THR A 113 39.70 4.59 4.31
CA THR A 113 39.41 3.87 5.55
C THR A 113 40.59 3.94 6.52
N ARG A 114 40.26 3.83 7.82
CA ARG A 114 41.22 3.57 8.89
C ARG A 114 40.63 2.50 9.79
N ALA A 115 41.32 1.37 9.87
CA ALA A 115 40.96 0.33 10.81
C ALA A 115 41.25 0.78 12.24
N LYS A 116 40.42 0.43 13.20
CA LYS A 116 40.58 0.79 14.63
C LYS A 116 41.90 0.26 15.21
N GLU A 117 42.39 -0.85 14.65
CA GLU A 117 43.64 -1.52 15.07
C GLU A 117 44.89 -0.93 14.38
N SER A 118 44.68 -0.06 13.36
CA SER A 118 45.78 0.55 12.58
C SER A 118 45.86 2.04 12.88
N GLY A 119 47.07 2.53 13.09
CA GLY A 119 47.34 3.97 13.27
C GLY A 119 47.22 4.79 11.97
N GLU A 120 47.27 4.14 10.80
CA GLU A 120 47.37 4.77 9.50
C GLU A 120 46.12 4.52 8.66
N GLY A 121 45.66 5.55 7.96
CA GLY A 121 44.55 5.43 7.01
C GLY A 121 45.05 5.06 5.62
N SER A 122 44.20 4.44 4.81
CA SER A 122 44.50 4.02 3.45
C SER A 122 43.38 4.41 2.48
N THR A 123 43.76 4.69 1.24
CA THR A 123 42.84 5.06 0.16
C THR A 123 43.01 4.14 -1.04
N LEU A 124 41.91 3.58 -1.53
CA LEU A 124 41.82 2.80 -2.75
C LEU A 124 40.92 3.48 -3.76
N VAL A 125 41.35 3.57 -5.01
CA VAL A 125 40.55 4.06 -6.14
C VAL A 125 40.44 2.97 -7.20
N ILE A 126 39.22 2.72 -7.69
CA ILE A 126 38.95 1.85 -8.83
C ILE A 126 38.04 2.62 -9.79
N ASP A 127 38.56 2.97 -10.96
CA ASP A 127 37.82 3.77 -11.95
C ASP A 127 37.36 2.88 -13.11
N ASN A 128 36.05 2.63 -13.21
CA ASN A 128 35.44 1.81 -14.25
C ASN A 128 36.17 0.45 -14.47
N GLY A 129 36.53 -0.21 -13.37
CA GLY A 129 37.25 -1.49 -13.35
C GLY A 129 38.77 -1.38 -13.43
N LYS A 130 39.33 -0.18 -13.62
CA LYS A 130 40.79 0.06 -13.54
C LYS A 130 41.17 0.39 -12.10
N ARG A 131 41.92 -0.49 -11.50
CA ARG A 131 42.40 -0.35 -10.13
C ARG A 131 43.68 0.47 -10.08
N TYR A 132 43.81 1.33 -9.09
CA TYR A 132 45.01 2.06 -8.75
C TYR A 132 45.68 1.47 -7.50
N GLU A 133 46.94 1.80 -7.25
CA GLU A 133 47.63 1.37 -6.03
C GLU A 133 47.00 1.95 -4.78
N VAL A 134 47.12 1.25 -3.66
CA VAL A 134 46.62 1.71 -2.36
C VAL A 134 47.58 2.78 -1.84
N GLU A 135 47.06 3.97 -1.65
CA GLU A 135 47.78 5.13 -1.14
C GLU A 135 47.56 5.30 0.37
N ASP A 136 48.52 5.98 1.02
CA ASP A 136 48.36 6.38 2.42
C ASP A 136 47.40 7.55 2.49
N GLY A 137 46.55 7.57 3.53
CA GLY A 137 45.56 8.61 3.78
C GLY A 137 44.14 8.05 3.91
N GLY A 138 43.38 8.56 4.86
CA GLY A 138 42.03 8.11 5.15
C GLY A 138 41.32 9.02 6.17
N PRO A 139 40.08 8.72 6.55
CA PRO A 139 39.38 9.43 7.61
C PRO A 139 40.05 9.23 8.97
N ALA A 140 39.62 9.99 9.98
CA ALA A 140 40.10 9.81 11.35
C ALA A 140 39.73 8.46 11.95
N GLU A 141 38.54 7.94 11.63
CA GLU A 141 38.00 6.63 12.01
C GLU A 141 37.03 6.10 10.96
N GLY A 142 36.86 4.78 10.89
CA GLY A 142 35.86 4.11 10.07
C GLY A 142 36.16 4.15 8.57
N THR A 143 35.11 4.22 7.77
CA THR A 143 35.22 4.14 6.31
C THR A 143 34.39 5.22 5.62
N VAL A 144 34.94 5.76 4.53
CA VAL A 144 34.21 6.57 3.55
C VAL A 144 34.25 5.85 2.22
N VAL A 145 33.07 5.49 1.70
CA VAL A 145 32.91 4.87 0.38
C VAL A 145 32.18 5.82 -0.53
N GLU A 146 32.71 6.05 -1.72
CA GLU A 146 32.16 6.96 -2.73
C GLU A 146 32.02 6.24 -4.07
N ALA A 147 30.86 6.42 -4.72
CA ALA A 147 30.65 6.05 -6.12
C ALA A 147 30.30 7.32 -6.89
N GLU A 148 31.17 7.67 -7.83
CA GLU A 148 31.04 8.83 -8.70
C GLU A 148 30.76 8.41 -10.14
N ASP A 149 30.06 9.26 -10.91
CA ASP A 149 29.83 9.08 -12.35
C ASP A 149 29.15 7.74 -12.70
N LEU A 150 28.11 7.37 -11.98
CA LEU A 150 27.42 6.08 -12.17
C LEU A 150 26.91 5.93 -13.60
N PHE A 151 27.25 4.81 -14.24
CA PHE A 151 26.91 4.45 -15.63
C PHE A 151 27.45 5.41 -16.69
N LYS A 152 28.51 6.18 -16.42
CA LYS A 152 29.11 7.12 -17.39
C LYS A 152 29.47 6.44 -18.70
N ASP A 153 30.07 5.24 -18.62
CA ASP A 153 30.52 4.46 -19.78
C ASP A 153 29.45 3.51 -20.32
N ILE A 154 28.20 3.58 -19.80
CA ILE A 154 27.07 2.74 -20.21
C ILE A 154 25.85 3.64 -20.52
N PRO A 155 25.88 4.40 -21.65
CA PRO A 155 24.84 5.38 -21.97
C PRO A 155 23.43 4.80 -22.04
N ALA A 156 23.28 3.57 -22.52
CA ALA A 156 22.00 2.87 -22.56
C ALA A 156 21.36 2.74 -21.17
N ARG A 157 22.15 2.35 -20.14
CA ARG A 157 21.65 2.28 -18.77
C ARG A 157 21.33 3.63 -18.17
N ARG A 158 22.22 4.61 -18.41
CA ARG A 158 22.00 5.98 -17.93
C ARG A 158 20.68 6.57 -18.49
N ALA A 159 20.30 6.21 -19.71
CA ALA A 159 19.04 6.61 -20.34
C ALA A 159 17.78 5.98 -19.69
N PHE A 160 17.90 4.84 -19.02
CA PHE A 160 16.80 4.19 -18.29
C PHE A 160 16.58 4.74 -16.88
N LEU A 161 17.49 5.57 -16.36
CA LEU A 161 17.31 6.21 -15.06
C LEU A 161 16.19 7.24 -15.12
N LYS A 162 15.49 7.38 -14.01
CA LYS A 162 14.47 8.40 -13.86
C LYS A 162 15.12 9.79 -13.66
N ARG A 163 14.30 10.82 -13.52
CA ARG A 163 14.78 12.18 -13.18
C ARG A 163 15.54 12.15 -11.85
N ASN A 164 16.58 12.97 -11.69
CA ASN A 164 17.42 13.02 -10.49
C ASN A 164 16.63 13.12 -9.19
N ALA A 165 15.58 13.96 -9.16
CA ALA A 165 14.71 14.08 -7.99
C ALA A 165 13.98 12.76 -7.63
N THR A 166 13.62 11.95 -8.63
CA THR A 166 12.98 10.64 -8.40
C THR A 166 13.98 9.62 -7.89
N GLU A 167 15.19 9.57 -8.45
CA GLU A 167 16.25 8.67 -7.97
C GLU A 167 16.69 9.06 -6.55
N ALA A 168 16.83 10.35 -6.25
CA ALA A 168 17.10 10.84 -4.89
C ALA A 168 16.01 10.42 -3.90
N GLN A 169 14.73 10.48 -4.29
CA GLN A 169 13.62 10.04 -3.44
C GLN A 169 13.65 8.51 -3.20
N LEU A 170 14.02 7.71 -4.19
CA LEU A 170 14.20 6.26 -4.02
C LEU A 170 15.34 5.96 -3.04
N CYS A 171 16.45 6.68 -3.11
CA CYS A 171 17.56 6.57 -2.17
C CYS A 171 17.15 6.99 -0.75
N ARG A 172 16.41 8.08 -0.61
CA ARG A 172 15.86 8.54 0.68
C ARG A 172 14.95 7.48 1.29
N ASN A 173 14.03 6.92 0.52
CA ASN A 173 13.12 5.87 0.99
C ASN A 173 13.88 4.62 1.45
N LEU A 174 14.90 4.20 0.70
CA LEU A 174 15.75 3.08 1.09
C LEU A 174 16.42 3.31 2.44
N LEU A 175 17.07 4.47 2.62
CA LEU A 175 17.73 4.82 3.89
C LEU A 175 16.73 4.87 5.03
N THR A 176 15.59 5.52 4.82
CA THR A 176 14.50 5.62 5.81
C THR A 176 14.05 4.24 6.28
N ILE A 177 13.74 3.33 5.33
CA ILE A 177 13.30 1.98 5.67
C ILE A 177 14.41 1.21 6.41
N LYS A 178 15.66 1.26 5.94
CA LYS A 178 16.76 0.58 6.63
C LYS A 178 16.98 1.10 8.04
N ALA A 179 16.94 2.41 8.23
CA ALA A 179 17.16 3.04 9.53
C ALA A 179 16.13 2.61 10.60
N LEU A 180 14.92 2.20 10.21
CA LEU A 180 13.89 1.74 11.14
C LEU A 180 14.33 0.52 11.97
N ALA A 181 15.10 -0.39 11.39
CA ALA A 181 15.56 -1.61 12.05
C ALA A 181 16.80 -1.42 12.94
N PHE A 182 17.41 -0.22 12.94
CA PHE A 182 18.66 0.06 13.66
C PHE A 182 18.53 1.29 14.57
N PRO A 183 17.87 1.15 15.73
CA PRO A 183 17.64 2.28 16.65
C PRO A 183 18.95 2.90 17.15
N HIS A 184 19.97 2.10 17.43
CA HIS A 184 21.24 2.56 18.04
C HIS A 184 22.18 3.28 17.05
N ILE A 185 21.86 3.34 15.76
CA ILE A 185 22.68 4.02 14.75
C ILE A 185 22.09 5.40 14.46
N ARG A 186 22.93 6.44 14.49
CA ARG A 186 22.55 7.76 13.98
C ARG A 186 22.65 7.74 12.45
N PHE A 187 21.61 8.21 11.76
CA PHE A 187 21.58 8.34 10.31
C PHE A 187 21.38 9.80 9.89
N THR A 188 22.25 10.28 8.98
CA THR A 188 22.06 11.58 8.33
C THR A 188 22.03 11.41 6.82
N LEU A 189 21.21 12.23 6.13
CA LEU A 189 21.13 12.27 4.67
C LEU A 189 21.17 13.70 4.17
N THR A 190 22.15 13.97 3.34
CA THR A 190 22.28 15.22 2.58
C THR A 190 22.01 14.93 1.10
N ILE A 191 21.13 15.69 0.46
CA ILE A 191 20.84 15.61 -0.98
C ILE A 191 21.09 16.96 -1.59
N ASP A 192 21.96 17.03 -2.59
CA ASP A 192 22.35 18.25 -3.30
C ASP A 192 22.69 19.40 -2.33
N GLY A 193 23.51 19.10 -1.33
CA GLY A 193 23.96 20.04 -0.30
C GLY A 193 22.95 20.35 0.82
N ALA A 194 21.69 19.90 0.70
CA ALA A 194 20.65 20.15 1.70
C ALA A 194 20.45 18.94 2.63
N LEU A 195 20.47 19.15 3.96
CA LEU A 195 20.15 18.12 4.95
C LEU A 195 18.67 17.73 4.82
N ARG A 196 18.39 16.45 4.58
CA ARG A 196 17.04 15.90 4.36
C ARG A 196 16.57 14.95 5.46
N LEU A 197 17.51 14.37 6.21
CA LEU A 197 17.21 13.48 7.32
C LEU A 197 18.34 13.60 8.35
N ASP A 198 17.96 13.75 9.62
CA ASP A 198 18.86 13.63 10.75
C ASP A 198 18.12 12.89 11.86
N TRP A 199 18.42 11.60 11.99
CA TRP A 199 17.82 10.73 12.98
C TRP A 199 18.90 10.32 13.99
N PRO A 200 18.82 10.82 15.22
CA PRO A 200 19.78 10.45 16.27
C PRO A 200 19.68 8.96 16.62
N SER A 201 20.71 8.43 17.27
CA SER A 201 20.59 7.14 17.94
C SER A 201 19.56 7.24 19.07
N VAL A 202 18.80 6.17 19.29
CA VAL A 202 17.76 6.06 20.32
C VAL A 202 17.86 4.69 20.99
N GLU A 203 17.27 4.55 22.18
CA GLU A 203 17.38 3.32 22.95
C GLU A 203 16.42 2.23 22.47
N THR A 204 15.22 2.61 22.03
CA THR A 204 14.17 1.65 21.70
C THR A 204 13.79 1.65 20.24
N LEU A 205 13.31 0.50 19.78
CA LEU A 205 12.78 0.32 18.44
C LEU A 205 11.54 1.21 18.21
N LYS A 206 10.68 1.34 19.23
CA LYS A 206 9.50 2.20 19.17
C LYS A 206 9.89 3.66 18.94
N GLU A 207 10.87 4.19 19.68
CA GLU A 207 11.34 5.56 19.48
C GLU A 207 11.82 5.78 18.05
N ARG A 208 12.61 4.84 17.48
CA ARG A 208 13.09 4.90 16.11
C ARG A 208 11.94 4.93 15.10
N VAL A 209 10.97 4.06 15.24
CA VAL A 209 9.80 3.99 14.36
C VAL A 209 8.95 5.25 14.47
N MET A 210 8.84 5.83 15.67
CA MET A 210 8.11 7.08 15.87
C MET A 210 8.77 8.30 15.21
N PHE A 211 10.10 8.34 15.03
CA PHE A 211 10.73 9.38 14.20
C PHE A 211 10.15 9.36 12.77
N TYR A 212 9.97 8.18 12.20
CA TYR A 212 9.36 8.04 10.89
C TYR A 212 7.89 8.44 10.88
N TYR A 213 7.09 7.90 11.80
CA TYR A 213 5.65 8.16 11.83
C TYR A 213 5.31 9.62 12.16
N ARG A 214 6.09 10.30 13.01
CA ARG A 214 5.97 11.75 13.23
C ARG A 214 6.22 12.55 11.95
N SER A 215 7.15 12.12 11.10
CA SER A 215 7.40 12.77 9.80
C SER A 215 6.22 12.64 8.82
N LEU A 216 5.31 11.69 9.07
CA LEU A 216 4.05 11.50 8.34
C LEU A 216 2.86 12.19 9.03
N GLY A 217 3.07 12.88 10.15
CA GLY A 217 2.04 13.60 10.89
C GLY A 217 1.29 12.78 11.95
N TYR A 218 1.79 11.60 12.32
CA TYR A 218 1.21 10.77 13.37
C TYR A 218 1.78 11.12 14.75
N PHE A 219 1.04 10.80 15.82
CA PHE A 219 1.41 11.08 17.20
C PHE A 219 1.76 9.80 17.96
N ASP A 220 2.66 9.91 18.93
CA ASP A 220 3.16 8.77 19.72
C ASP A 220 2.04 8.04 20.49
N GLY A 221 1.07 8.79 21.01
CA GLY A 221 -0.07 8.25 21.76
C GLY A 221 -0.99 7.33 20.94
N ASP A 222 -0.91 7.45 19.62
CA ASP A 222 -1.71 6.64 18.70
C ASP A 222 -1.11 5.26 18.43
N PHE A 223 0.15 5.02 18.85
CA PHE A 223 0.88 3.79 18.57
C PHE A 223 1.17 2.99 19.84
N THR A 224 1.00 1.69 19.71
CA THR A 224 1.30 0.72 20.77
C THR A 224 2.38 -0.24 20.29
N GLU A 225 3.32 -0.50 21.18
CA GLU A 225 4.28 -1.60 21.01
C GLU A 225 3.70 -2.87 21.62
N MET A 226 3.73 -3.93 20.85
CA MET A 226 3.30 -5.28 21.23
C MET A 226 4.48 -6.20 21.01
N HIS A 227 4.92 -6.93 22.02
CA HIS A 227 6.06 -7.82 21.94
C HIS A 227 5.72 -9.19 22.54
N GLN A 228 6.22 -10.24 21.92
CA GLN A 228 6.09 -11.62 22.39
C GLN A 228 7.28 -12.45 21.93
N ASP A 229 7.88 -13.17 22.88
CA ASP A 229 8.91 -14.17 22.64
C ASP A 229 8.30 -15.57 22.49
N TYR A 230 8.88 -16.36 21.58
CA TYR A 230 8.61 -17.75 21.34
C TYR A 230 9.96 -18.53 21.36
N ASP A 231 9.91 -19.86 21.31
CA ASP A 231 11.12 -20.68 21.43
C ASP A 231 12.13 -20.46 20.28
N ASP A 232 11.64 -20.23 19.07
CA ASP A 232 12.46 -20.11 17.87
C ASP A 232 12.52 -18.69 17.29
N PHE A 233 11.55 -17.83 17.64
CA PHE A 233 11.45 -16.47 17.11
C PHE A 233 10.84 -15.50 18.13
N SER A 234 11.05 -14.21 17.91
CA SER A 234 10.34 -13.15 18.63
C SER A 234 9.65 -12.21 17.66
N ILE A 235 8.57 -11.61 18.11
CA ILE A 235 7.76 -10.66 17.33
C ILE A 235 7.61 -9.36 18.08
N THR A 236 7.90 -8.24 17.42
CA THR A 236 7.58 -6.90 17.88
C THR A 236 6.74 -6.20 16.84
N VAL A 237 5.54 -5.74 17.21
CA VAL A 237 4.67 -4.93 16.36
C VAL A 237 4.53 -3.54 16.96
N ILE A 238 4.88 -2.52 16.20
CA ILE A 238 4.61 -1.13 16.54
C ILE A 238 3.46 -0.69 15.66
N GLY A 239 2.25 -0.69 16.22
CA GLY A 239 1.02 -0.54 15.46
C GLY A 239 0.15 0.60 15.93
N GLY A 240 -0.45 1.29 14.96
CA GLY A 240 -1.41 2.37 15.20
C GLY A 240 -2.72 1.86 15.82
N SER A 241 -3.41 2.72 16.53
CA SER A 241 -4.78 2.48 17.00
C SER A 241 -5.77 2.41 15.82
N SER A 242 -7.01 2.05 16.07
CA SER A 242 -8.08 2.05 15.06
C SER A 242 -8.33 3.42 14.42
N ALA A 243 -7.90 4.50 15.05
CA ALA A 243 -7.96 5.85 14.49
C ALA A 243 -6.90 6.09 13.41
N VAL A 244 -5.79 5.34 13.45
CA VAL A 244 -4.66 5.45 12.52
C VAL A 244 -4.82 4.43 11.41
N LYS A 245 -5.41 4.85 10.30
CA LYS A 245 -5.72 3.98 9.16
C LYS A 245 -5.42 4.66 7.83
N ARG A 246 -5.24 3.86 6.80
CA ARG A 246 -5.00 4.29 5.42
C ARG A 246 -5.90 3.55 4.45
N SER A 247 -6.05 4.10 3.25
CA SER A 247 -6.70 3.43 2.12
C SER A 247 -5.77 2.50 1.34
N ASP A 248 -4.47 2.48 1.67
CA ASP A 248 -3.45 1.67 1.01
C ASP A 248 -2.58 0.91 2.04
N ARG A 249 -1.87 -0.13 1.58
CA ARG A 249 -0.99 -0.99 2.40
C ARG A 249 0.42 -0.45 2.57
N LYS A 250 0.73 0.75 2.06
CA LYS A 250 2.12 1.25 1.96
C LYS A 250 2.80 1.45 3.31
N GLU A 251 2.05 1.63 4.39
CA GLU A 251 2.60 1.82 5.73
C GLU A 251 2.51 0.56 6.60
N ILE A 252 2.28 -0.60 5.98
CA ILE A 252 2.54 -1.90 6.61
C ILE A 252 3.95 -2.31 6.23
N ARG A 253 4.86 -2.30 7.20
CA ARG A 253 6.27 -2.60 6.99
C ARG A 253 6.66 -3.84 7.76
N VAL A 254 7.40 -4.72 7.10
CA VAL A 254 7.82 -6.01 7.67
C VAL A 254 9.33 -6.10 7.62
N PHE A 255 9.89 -6.52 8.74
CA PHE A 255 11.33 -6.75 8.92
C PHE A 255 11.55 -8.16 9.47
N VAL A 256 12.45 -8.91 8.87
CA VAL A 256 12.91 -10.21 9.36
C VAL A 256 14.42 -10.13 9.55
N ASN A 257 14.91 -10.43 10.76
CA ASN A 257 16.32 -10.31 11.14
C ASN A 257 16.91 -8.96 10.70
N LYS A 258 16.20 -7.86 11.02
CA LYS A 258 16.53 -6.46 10.69
C LYS A 258 16.52 -6.12 9.19
N ARG A 259 16.13 -7.05 8.31
CA ARG A 259 16.00 -6.81 6.88
C ARG A 259 14.56 -6.48 6.51
N PRO A 260 14.31 -5.40 5.77
CA PRO A 260 12.98 -5.13 5.22
C PRO A 260 12.65 -6.15 4.15
N VAL A 261 11.47 -6.78 4.26
CA VAL A 261 11.01 -7.83 3.35
C VAL A 261 9.61 -7.52 2.81
N GLU A 262 9.36 -8.00 1.58
CA GLU A 262 8.08 -7.90 0.89
C GLU A 262 7.41 -9.29 0.89
N GLU A 263 7.00 -9.78 2.09
CA GLU A 263 6.34 -11.08 2.25
C GLU A 263 4.84 -10.87 2.45
N TYR A 264 4.06 -11.28 1.46
CA TYR A 264 2.61 -11.06 1.43
C TYR A 264 1.87 -11.70 2.60
N SER A 265 2.25 -12.91 2.98
CA SER A 265 1.61 -13.64 4.09
C SER A 265 1.75 -12.89 5.42
N LEU A 266 2.93 -12.31 5.70
CA LEU A 266 3.16 -11.53 6.91
C LEU A 266 2.36 -10.22 6.92
N VAL A 267 2.23 -9.57 5.76
CA VAL A 267 1.35 -8.40 5.59
C VAL A 267 -0.10 -8.77 5.87
N GLN A 268 -0.58 -9.93 5.37
CA GLN A 268 -1.93 -10.41 5.63
C GLN A 268 -2.13 -10.75 7.11
N ALA A 269 -1.13 -11.32 7.80
CA ALA A 269 -1.21 -11.60 9.23
C ALA A 269 -1.49 -10.32 10.05
N ILE A 270 -0.83 -9.22 9.69
CA ILE A 270 -1.08 -7.91 10.32
C ILE A 270 -2.52 -7.46 10.04
N ILE A 271 -2.95 -7.50 8.76
CA ILE A 271 -4.31 -7.09 8.37
C ILE A 271 -5.36 -7.91 9.09
N TYR A 272 -5.21 -9.25 9.17
CA TYR A 272 -6.13 -10.13 9.91
C TYR A 272 -6.10 -9.88 11.43
N GLY A 273 -4.93 -9.56 11.97
CA GLY A 273 -4.80 -9.19 13.38
C GLY A 273 -5.61 -7.94 13.74
N TYR A 274 -5.58 -6.94 12.87
CA TYR A 274 -6.39 -5.72 13.02
C TYR A 274 -7.87 -5.94 12.70
N GLY A 275 -8.20 -6.81 11.75
CA GLY A 275 -9.54 -7.27 11.39
C GLY A 275 -10.67 -6.30 11.72
N GLU A 276 -11.48 -6.65 12.71
CA GLU A 276 -12.66 -5.89 13.14
C GLU A 276 -12.37 -4.50 13.76
N MET A 277 -11.11 -4.20 14.09
CA MET A 277 -10.76 -2.88 14.63
C MET A 277 -10.77 -1.79 13.57
N LEU A 278 -10.64 -2.15 12.31
CA LEU A 278 -10.59 -1.20 11.19
C LEU A 278 -11.82 -1.34 10.31
N PRO A 279 -12.36 -0.23 9.80
CA PRO A 279 -13.42 -0.27 8.79
C PRO A 279 -12.97 -1.03 7.55
N GLY A 280 -13.92 -1.68 6.86
CA GLY A 280 -13.67 -2.35 5.58
C GLY A 280 -12.96 -1.42 4.58
N GLY A 281 -12.00 -1.97 3.81
CA GLY A 281 -11.20 -1.18 2.86
C GLY A 281 -10.13 -0.28 3.49
N SER A 282 -9.96 -0.30 4.81
CA SER A 282 -8.90 0.42 5.51
C SER A 282 -7.78 -0.53 5.92
N TYR A 283 -6.55 -0.02 5.92
CA TYR A 283 -5.36 -0.75 6.30
C TYR A 283 -4.68 -0.10 7.51
N PRO A 284 -4.07 -0.90 8.40
CA PRO A 284 -3.34 -0.38 9.53
C PRO A 284 -2.05 0.32 9.11
N VAL A 285 -1.58 1.22 9.95
CA VAL A 285 -0.21 1.72 9.92
C VAL A 285 0.57 0.93 10.97
N ALA A 286 1.48 0.07 10.54
CA ALA A 286 2.19 -0.83 11.43
C ALA A 286 3.57 -1.20 10.91
N SER A 287 4.52 -1.33 11.83
CA SER A 287 5.84 -1.91 11.58
C SER A 287 5.98 -3.20 12.38
N LEU A 288 6.21 -4.29 11.68
CA LEU A 288 6.44 -5.63 12.24
C LEU A 288 7.92 -5.97 12.17
N PHE A 289 8.47 -6.41 13.28
CA PHE A 289 9.85 -6.90 13.39
C PHE A 289 9.81 -8.32 13.90
N ILE A 290 10.45 -9.22 13.16
CA ILE A 290 10.60 -10.63 13.49
C ILE A 290 12.09 -10.90 13.63
N GLU A 291 12.50 -11.43 14.77
CA GLU A 291 13.82 -12.02 14.97
C GLU A 291 13.65 -13.54 15.03
N ASP A 292 14.19 -14.24 14.03
CA ASP A 292 14.04 -15.68 13.85
C ASP A 292 15.44 -16.34 13.77
N LYS A 293 15.54 -17.60 14.16
CA LYS A 293 16.79 -18.36 14.06
C LYS A 293 17.26 -18.40 12.61
N SER A 294 18.54 -18.09 12.37
CA SER A 294 19.12 -17.99 11.03
C SER A 294 18.91 -19.25 10.18
N GLU A 295 18.87 -20.43 10.81
CA GLU A 295 18.66 -21.73 10.16
C GLU A 295 17.24 -21.91 9.58
N LEU A 296 16.27 -21.12 10.06
CA LEU A 296 14.87 -21.15 9.63
C LEU A 296 14.55 -20.12 8.54
N VAL A 297 15.52 -19.23 8.22
CA VAL A 297 15.32 -18.07 7.34
C VAL A 297 16.23 -18.15 6.12
N ASP A 298 15.67 -18.17 4.92
CA ASP A 298 16.43 -18.10 3.68
C ASP A 298 16.17 -16.78 2.94
N PHE A 299 17.21 -15.96 2.82
CA PHE A 299 17.21 -14.70 2.07
C PHE A 299 17.86 -14.82 0.67
N ASN A 300 18.34 -16.01 0.28
CA ASN A 300 19.06 -16.19 -0.98
C ASN A 300 18.14 -16.51 -2.17
N ILE A 301 16.99 -15.87 -2.23
CA ILE A 301 15.97 -16.09 -3.26
C ILE A 301 16.10 -15.05 -4.37
N HIS A 302 16.27 -13.78 -4.02
CA HIS A 302 16.31 -12.67 -4.96
C HIS A 302 17.58 -11.82 -4.76
N PRO A 303 18.24 -11.31 -5.83
CA PRO A 303 19.44 -10.48 -5.71
C PRO A 303 19.26 -9.27 -4.80
N ALA A 304 18.07 -8.63 -4.82
CA ALA A 304 17.76 -7.47 -3.98
C ALA A 304 17.42 -7.83 -2.52
N LYS A 305 17.42 -9.12 -2.13
CA LYS A 305 17.14 -9.62 -0.76
C LYS A 305 15.80 -9.11 -0.17
N LYS A 306 14.82 -8.86 -1.01
CA LYS A 306 13.48 -8.38 -0.60
C LYS A 306 12.53 -9.51 -0.24
N GLU A 307 12.76 -10.69 -0.78
CA GLU A 307 12.00 -11.91 -0.54
C GLU A 307 12.68 -12.75 0.52
N VAL A 308 11.88 -13.45 1.32
CA VAL A 308 12.34 -14.34 2.39
C VAL A 308 11.51 -15.61 2.39
N LYS A 309 12.13 -16.76 2.61
CA LYS A 309 11.42 -18.00 2.96
C LYS A 309 11.62 -18.29 4.43
N LEU A 310 10.52 -18.43 5.14
CA LEU A 310 10.47 -18.81 6.54
C LEU A 310 9.93 -20.25 6.63
N ARG A 311 10.64 -21.14 7.30
CA ARG A 311 10.21 -22.54 7.47
C ARG A 311 9.01 -22.64 8.41
N ASN A 312 8.91 -21.73 9.38
CA ASN A 312 7.88 -21.64 10.40
C ASN A 312 6.82 -20.54 10.09
N LEU A 313 6.63 -20.19 8.81
CA LEU A 313 5.76 -19.09 8.36
C LEU A 313 4.33 -19.16 8.94
N GLN A 314 3.75 -20.36 9.02
CA GLN A 314 2.39 -20.53 9.56
C GLN A 314 2.31 -20.20 11.05
N GLU A 315 3.30 -20.62 11.83
CA GLU A 315 3.39 -20.32 13.26
C GLU A 315 3.55 -18.81 13.49
N ILE A 316 4.45 -18.18 12.73
CA ILE A 316 4.66 -16.73 12.77
C ILE A 316 3.39 -15.98 12.39
N HIS A 317 2.71 -16.39 11.32
CA HIS A 317 1.43 -15.80 10.90
C HIS A 317 0.37 -15.86 12.01
N HIS A 318 0.20 -17.01 12.63
CA HIS A 318 -0.74 -17.21 13.74
C HIS A 318 -0.35 -16.34 14.96
N ALA A 319 0.93 -16.30 15.29
CA ALA A 319 1.47 -15.54 16.41
C ALA A 319 1.23 -14.03 16.25
N ILE A 320 1.49 -13.46 15.05
CA ILE A 320 1.22 -12.05 14.72
C ILE A 320 -0.27 -11.73 14.91
N THR A 321 -1.13 -12.54 14.30
CA THR A 321 -2.58 -12.33 14.34
C THR A 321 -3.09 -12.37 15.79
N THR A 322 -2.63 -13.33 16.59
CA THR A 322 -3.02 -13.47 17.99
C THR A 322 -2.51 -12.33 18.86
N LEU A 323 -1.25 -11.90 18.66
CA LEU A 323 -0.64 -10.80 19.41
C LEU A 323 -1.41 -9.49 19.22
N ILE A 324 -1.75 -9.16 17.99
CA ILE A 324 -2.49 -7.94 17.66
C ILE A 324 -3.91 -8.01 18.25
N LYS A 325 -4.63 -9.13 18.10
CA LYS A 325 -5.98 -9.32 18.68
C LYS A 325 -6.00 -9.18 20.20
N LYS A 326 -5.07 -9.81 20.92
CA LYS A 326 -4.95 -9.69 22.37
C LYS A 326 -4.70 -8.24 22.82
N SER A 327 -3.96 -7.47 22.05
CA SER A 327 -3.70 -6.06 22.37
C SER A 327 -4.96 -5.20 22.19
N ALA A 328 -5.82 -5.55 21.25
CA ALA A 328 -7.10 -4.90 21.03
C ALA A 328 -8.06 -5.12 22.22
N GLU A 329 -8.18 -6.36 22.67
CA GLU A 329 -9.05 -6.73 23.80
C GLU A 329 -8.68 -6.00 25.10
N ARG A 330 -7.38 -5.77 25.36
CA ARG A 330 -6.90 -5.05 26.54
C ARG A 330 -7.24 -3.56 26.55
N LYS A 331 -7.59 -2.97 25.40
CA LYS A 331 -7.92 -1.55 25.28
C LYS A 331 -9.41 -1.23 25.29
N ILE A 332 -10.28 -2.21 25.44
CA ILE A 332 -11.69 -1.96 25.78
C ILE A 332 -11.72 -1.63 27.27
N PRO A 333 -11.82 -0.35 27.70
CA PRO A 333 -12.05 -0.07 29.10
C PRO A 333 -13.42 -0.67 29.39
N THR A 334 -13.46 -1.64 30.28
CA THR A 334 -14.69 -1.94 30.98
C THR A 334 -15.11 -0.63 31.63
N LEU A 335 -16.11 0.03 31.08
CA LEU A 335 -16.72 1.18 31.70
C LEU A 335 -17.32 0.70 33.00
N GLU A 336 -16.52 0.69 34.07
CA GLU A 336 -17.10 0.73 35.39
C GLU A 336 -18.02 1.95 35.40
N PRO A 337 -19.26 1.81 35.88
CA PRO A 337 -20.17 2.93 36.00
C PRO A 337 -19.52 3.96 36.95
N VAL A 338 -18.93 4.99 36.37
CA VAL A 338 -18.47 6.13 37.16
C VAL A 338 -19.74 6.76 37.75
N GLN A 339 -20.06 6.45 38.97
CA GLN A 339 -20.96 7.26 39.81
C GLN A 339 -20.28 8.61 40.01
N LYS A 340 -20.37 9.49 39.02
CA LYS A 340 -20.12 10.90 39.25
C LYS A 340 -21.35 11.45 39.94
N GLU A 341 -21.29 11.59 41.24
CA GLU A 341 -22.13 12.53 41.97
C GLU A 341 -21.92 13.92 41.35
N PHE A 342 -22.92 14.35 40.57
CA PHE A 342 -22.95 15.73 40.08
C PHE A 342 -23.24 16.63 41.29
N TYR A 343 -22.19 17.26 41.83
CA TYR A 343 -22.31 18.37 42.76
C TYR A 343 -22.92 19.54 41.97
N ILE A 344 -24.20 19.83 42.25
CA ILE A 344 -24.90 21.02 41.77
C ILE A 344 -24.68 22.09 42.81
N PRO A 345 -23.91 23.17 42.55
CA PRO A 345 -23.88 24.31 43.48
C PRO A 345 -25.22 25.05 43.39
N SER A 346 -25.94 25.10 44.50
CA SER A 346 -27.14 25.89 44.64
C SER A 346 -26.78 27.37 44.66
N SER A 347 -27.53 28.14 43.88
CA SER A 347 -27.81 29.58 43.95
C SER A 347 -26.65 30.56 43.66
N THR A 348 -26.81 31.26 42.53
CA THR A 348 -26.91 32.73 42.56
C THR A 348 -27.75 33.17 41.36
N LYS A 349 -28.87 33.79 41.69
CA LYS A 349 -29.65 34.63 40.76
C LYS A 349 -28.84 35.89 40.54
N GLU A 350 -28.30 36.09 39.35
CA GLU A 350 -27.98 37.44 38.88
C GLU A 350 -28.34 37.57 37.39
N SER A 351 -29.03 38.66 37.17
CA SER A 351 -29.66 39.19 36.01
C SER A 351 -28.83 39.16 34.73
N PHE A 352 -29.39 38.54 33.68
CA PHE A 352 -29.02 38.82 32.30
C PHE A 352 -29.74 40.10 31.82
N SER A 353 -29.00 41.18 31.73
CA SER A 353 -29.36 42.33 30.91
C SER A 353 -28.14 42.80 30.12
N ALA A 354 -28.36 42.99 28.85
CA ALA A 354 -27.52 43.72 27.89
C ALA A 354 -26.27 43.03 27.33
N PHE A 355 -26.43 42.35 26.20
CA PHE A 355 -25.41 42.44 25.14
C PHE A 355 -26.10 42.89 23.86
N LYS A 356 -25.66 44.07 23.41
CA LYS A 356 -26.07 44.75 22.18
C LYS A 356 -25.60 43.99 20.94
N GLU A 357 -26.47 44.04 19.92
CA GLU A 357 -26.14 43.75 18.52
C GLU A 357 -24.87 44.49 18.06
N GLU A 358 -23.93 43.75 17.54
CA GLU A 358 -22.88 44.28 16.67
C GLU A 358 -22.98 43.60 15.30
N LYS A 359 -22.89 44.46 14.31
CA LYS A 359 -23.19 44.32 12.90
C LYS A 359 -22.46 43.14 12.22
N ARG A 360 -23.19 42.34 11.48
CA ARG A 360 -22.68 41.48 10.41
C ARG A 360 -22.13 42.35 9.27
N GLU A 361 -20.83 42.30 9.06
CA GLU A 361 -20.22 42.70 7.79
C GLU A 361 -20.21 41.50 6.83
N THR A 362 -20.90 41.69 5.73
CA THR A 362 -20.94 40.78 4.60
C THR A 362 -19.67 40.88 3.81
N PHE A 363 -18.87 39.81 3.80
CA PHE A 363 -17.78 39.66 2.84
C PHE A 363 -18.32 39.16 1.50
N SER A 364 -18.32 40.06 0.52
CA SER A 364 -18.61 39.80 -0.88
C SER A 364 -17.39 39.10 -1.51
N SER A 365 -17.58 37.87 -2.01
CA SER A 365 -16.60 37.15 -2.79
C SER A 365 -16.52 37.74 -4.21
N TYR A 366 -15.36 38.28 -4.53
CA TYR A 366 -14.99 38.75 -5.86
C TYR A 366 -14.47 37.56 -6.69
N ILE A 367 -15.19 37.18 -7.74
CA ILE A 367 -14.75 36.22 -8.76
C ILE A 367 -14.46 37.02 -10.04
N PRO A 368 -13.24 37.02 -10.58
CA PRO A 368 -12.99 37.60 -11.89
C PRO A 368 -13.45 36.64 -13.00
N LYS A 369 -14.36 37.12 -13.84
CA LYS A 369 -14.69 36.48 -15.12
C LYS A 369 -13.63 36.84 -16.15
N GLU A 370 -12.81 35.91 -16.55
CA GLU A 370 -12.06 36.01 -17.81
C GLU A 370 -12.94 35.56 -18.97
N LYS A 371 -13.03 36.47 -19.96
CA LYS A 371 -13.71 36.25 -21.23
C LYS A 371 -12.80 35.46 -22.16
N ILE A 372 -13.21 34.27 -22.54
CA ILE A 372 -12.62 33.53 -23.68
C ILE A 372 -13.28 34.07 -24.95
N LYS A 373 -12.45 34.65 -25.83
CA LYS A 373 -12.82 35.06 -27.18
C LYS A 373 -12.80 33.81 -28.08
N GLU A 374 -13.90 33.52 -28.72
CA GLU A 374 -13.97 32.66 -29.88
C GLU A 374 -13.46 33.42 -31.12
N GLU A 375 -12.52 32.84 -31.84
CA GLU A 375 -12.28 33.16 -33.25
C GLU A 375 -12.34 31.87 -34.08
N PRO A 376 -12.97 31.89 -35.27
CA PRO A 376 -13.14 30.74 -36.12
C PRO A 376 -12.00 30.66 -37.15
N SER A 377 -11.34 29.54 -37.27
CA SER A 377 -10.50 29.26 -38.42
C SER A 377 -11.08 28.12 -39.24
N SER A 378 -11.58 28.54 -40.37
CA SER A 378 -11.91 27.68 -41.53
C SER A 378 -10.65 27.25 -42.26
N SER A 379 -10.75 26.07 -42.87
CA SER A 379 -10.23 25.70 -44.17
C SER A 379 -9.21 24.55 -44.24
N LEU A 380 -9.56 23.67 -45.16
CA LEU A 380 -8.76 22.75 -45.97
C LEU A 380 -8.54 21.34 -45.38
N LEU A 381 -9.49 20.47 -45.71
CA LEU A 381 -9.18 19.09 -46.03
C LEU A 381 -9.81 18.71 -47.36
N THR A 382 -8.94 18.58 -48.33
CA THR A 382 -9.18 18.07 -49.65
C THR A 382 -9.50 16.57 -49.64
N GLU A 383 -10.46 16.24 -50.44
CA GLU A 383 -11.00 14.91 -50.71
C GLU A 383 -9.96 13.85 -51.07
N ARG A 384 -10.12 12.65 -50.51
CA ARG A 384 -9.87 11.38 -51.22
C ARG A 384 -11.10 10.49 -51.06
N ARG A 385 -11.90 10.50 -52.13
CA ARG A 385 -12.92 9.48 -52.39
C ARG A 385 -12.21 8.14 -52.66
N THR A 386 -12.55 7.15 -51.86
CA THR A 386 -12.51 5.75 -52.34
C THR A 386 -13.89 5.15 -52.14
N GLU A 387 -14.41 4.67 -53.28
CA GLU A 387 -15.71 4.04 -53.42
C GLU A 387 -15.79 2.75 -52.58
N TYR A 388 -16.82 2.67 -51.70
CA TYR A 388 -17.38 1.40 -51.26
C TYR A 388 -18.89 1.45 -51.49
N ARG A 389 -19.32 0.77 -52.55
CA ARG A 389 -20.72 0.48 -52.83
C ARG A 389 -21.18 -0.76 -52.08
N SER A 390 -22.43 -0.71 -51.60
CA SER A 390 -23.31 -1.80 -51.16
C SER A 390 -23.16 -2.28 -49.70
N SER A 391 -23.79 -1.57 -48.75
CA SER A 391 -24.46 -2.17 -47.58
C SER A 391 -25.35 -1.19 -46.76
N ASP A 392 -25.66 -0.01 -47.31
CA ASP A 392 -26.39 1.03 -46.53
C ASP A 392 -27.87 0.74 -46.27
N ARG A 393 -28.50 -0.16 -47.01
CA ARG A 393 -29.91 -0.51 -46.78
C ARG A 393 -30.11 -1.45 -45.59
N ASP A 394 -29.18 -2.36 -45.36
CA ASP A 394 -29.25 -3.35 -44.29
C ASP A 394 -29.02 -2.72 -42.89
N TRP A 395 -28.20 -1.66 -42.83
CA TRP A 395 -27.93 -0.90 -41.60
C TRP A 395 -29.13 -0.04 -41.17
N VAL A 396 -29.81 0.59 -42.08
CA VAL A 396 -31.00 1.42 -41.80
C VAL A 396 -32.15 0.56 -41.30
N GLU A 397 -32.31 -0.64 -41.83
CA GLU A 397 -33.35 -1.58 -41.41
C GLU A 397 -33.04 -2.20 -40.03
N LYS A 398 -31.79 -2.53 -39.77
CA LYS A 398 -31.32 -2.95 -38.43
C LYS A 398 -31.46 -1.83 -37.39
N ALA A 399 -31.14 -0.59 -37.76
CA ALA A 399 -31.30 0.56 -36.88
C ALA A 399 -32.77 0.88 -36.57
N LYS A 400 -33.69 0.67 -37.52
CA LYS A 400 -35.13 0.78 -37.24
C LYS A 400 -35.64 -0.32 -36.33
N LYS A 401 -35.25 -1.56 -36.54
CA LYS A 401 -35.58 -2.68 -35.64
C LYS A 401 -35.06 -2.50 -34.23
N LEU A 402 -33.83 -1.98 -34.05
CA LEU A 402 -33.28 -1.65 -32.76
C LEU A 402 -34.02 -0.50 -32.04
N ARG A 403 -34.52 0.47 -32.82
CA ARG A 403 -35.34 1.55 -32.28
C ARG A 403 -36.70 1.07 -31.79
N GLU A 404 -37.36 0.22 -32.57
CA GLU A 404 -38.63 -0.39 -32.20
C GLU A 404 -38.53 -1.32 -30.99
N LEU A 405 -37.42 -2.07 -30.90
CA LEU A 405 -37.10 -2.88 -29.70
C LEU A 405 -36.83 -2.04 -28.47
N ASN A 406 -36.12 -0.91 -28.61
CA ASN A 406 -35.85 0.00 -27.51
C ASN A 406 -37.10 0.77 -27.05
N GLU A 407 -38.06 1.06 -27.96
CA GLU A 407 -39.32 1.69 -27.57
C GLU A 407 -40.25 0.70 -26.87
N LYS A 408 -40.32 -0.55 -27.31
CA LYS A 408 -41.02 -1.63 -26.60
C LYS A 408 -40.46 -1.91 -25.22
N ALA A 409 -39.12 -2.01 -25.11
CA ALA A 409 -38.46 -2.15 -23.81
C ALA A 409 -38.74 -0.95 -22.87
N LYS A 410 -38.80 0.26 -23.40
CA LYS A 410 -39.18 1.44 -22.60
C LYS A 410 -40.65 1.45 -22.15
N GLU A 411 -41.55 0.85 -22.94
CA GLU A 411 -42.96 0.71 -22.56
C GLU A 411 -43.15 -0.42 -21.54
N GLU A 412 -42.41 -1.53 -21.66
CA GLU A 412 -42.40 -2.60 -20.69
C GLU A 412 -41.81 -2.13 -19.34
N ILE A 413 -40.69 -1.40 -19.34
CA ILE A 413 -40.10 -0.80 -18.15
C ILE A 413 -41.06 0.23 -17.51
N LYS A 414 -41.81 0.99 -18.31
CA LYS A 414 -42.85 1.90 -17.78
C LYS A 414 -44.05 1.14 -17.19
N ALA A 415 -44.36 -0.04 -17.67
CA ALA A 415 -45.40 -0.89 -17.12
C ALA A 415 -44.97 -1.54 -15.81
N GLU A 416 -43.72 -2.04 -15.75
CA GLU A 416 -43.12 -2.58 -14.52
C GLU A 416 -42.97 -1.51 -13.43
N ILE A 417 -42.51 -0.29 -13.77
CA ILE A 417 -42.47 0.86 -12.82
C ILE A 417 -43.88 1.23 -12.30
N LYS A 418 -44.95 0.98 -13.07
CA LYS A 418 -46.34 1.21 -12.62
C LYS A 418 -46.88 0.09 -11.75
N GLU A 419 -46.34 -1.12 -11.85
CA GLU A 419 -46.69 -2.26 -10.98
C GLU A 419 -45.90 -2.21 -9.66
N GLU A 420 -44.62 -1.83 -9.66
CA GLU A 420 -43.81 -1.57 -8.45
C GLU A 420 -44.37 -0.38 -7.62
N ALA A 421 -45.09 0.57 -8.24
CA ALA A 421 -45.71 1.69 -7.53
C ALA A 421 -46.92 1.27 -6.64
N LYS A 422 -47.24 -0.02 -6.52
CA LYS A 422 -48.26 -0.57 -5.60
C LYS A 422 -47.68 -1.13 -4.30
N GLU A 423 -46.36 -1.15 -4.13
CA GLU A 423 -45.79 -1.49 -2.82
C GLU A 423 -46.06 -0.37 -1.81
N GLU A 424 -46.58 -0.72 -0.65
CA GLU A 424 -46.87 0.23 0.43
C GLU A 424 -45.62 1.04 0.77
N LYS A 425 -45.68 2.36 0.57
CA LYS A 425 -44.62 3.29 0.96
C LYS A 425 -44.43 3.23 2.47
N ILE A 426 -43.27 2.80 2.92
CA ILE A 426 -42.91 2.87 4.33
C ILE A 426 -42.83 4.35 4.72
N SER A 427 -43.63 4.76 5.72
CA SER A 427 -43.62 6.13 6.21
C SER A 427 -42.46 6.33 7.19
N PHE A 428 -41.49 7.16 6.82
CA PHE A 428 -40.42 7.62 7.70
C PHE A 428 -40.04 9.06 7.35
N ARG A 429 -39.34 9.73 8.26
CA ARG A 429 -38.84 11.09 8.07
C ARG A 429 -37.31 11.08 8.09
N TYR A 430 -36.68 11.38 6.98
CA TYR A 430 -35.22 11.61 6.93
C TYR A 430 -34.91 12.94 7.62
N ILE A 431 -34.00 12.91 8.61
CA ILE A 431 -33.58 14.07 9.39
C ILE A 431 -32.31 14.69 8.81
N GLY A 432 -31.34 13.86 8.45
CA GLY A 432 -30.05 14.32 7.93
C GLY A 432 -28.95 13.25 8.02
N GLN A 433 -27.73 13.67 7.68
CA GLN A 433 -26.52 12.86 7.74
C GLN A 433 -25.59 13.39 8.83
N ALA A 434 -25.05 12.51 9.66
CA ALA A 434 -24.05 12.84 10.67
C ALA A 434 -22.68 12.26 10.28
N PHE A 435 -21.63 13.08 10.41
CA PHE A 435 -20.22 12.72 10.16
C PHE A 435 -19.94 12.18 8.76
N ASN A 436 -20.80 12.43 7.78
CA ASN A 436 -20.79 11.81 6.47
C ASN A 436 -20.73 10.27 6.53
N LEU A 437 -21.30 9.68 7.57
CA LEU A 437 -21.24 8.25 7.86
C LEU A 437 -22.61 7.66 8.21
N PHE A 438 -23.39 8.36 9.04
CA PHE A 438 -24.66 7.88 9.53
C PHE A 438 -25.82 8.66 8.95
N LEU A 439 -26.82 7.96 8.39
CA LEU A 439 -28.12 8.53 8.07
C LEU A 439 -29.00 8.52 9.32
N ILE A 440 -29.69 9.62 9.57
CA ILE A 440 -30.58 9.78 10.71
C ILE A 440 -32.01 9.85 10.20
N ALA A 441 -32.86 8.96 10.67
CA ALA A 441 -34.28 8.92 10.30
C ALA A 441 -35.16 8.67 11.52
N GLU A 442 -36.40 9.16 11.46
CA GLU A 442 -37.46 8.92 12.44
C GLU A 442 -38.54 8.07 11.80
N LYS A 443 -38.92 6.99 12.49
CA LYS A 443 -40.00 6.09 12.07
C LYS A 443 -40.67 5.51 13.31
N ASP A 444 -42.01 5.50 13.35
CA ASP A 444 -42.83 4.93 14.42
C ASP A 444 -42.43 5.42 15.83
N ASP A 445 -42.19 6.75 15.99
CA ASP A 445 -41.75 7.42 17.21
C ASP A 445 -40.34 6.98 17.73
N ASP A 446 -39.58 6.29 16.90
CA ASP A 446 -38.20 5.90 17.20
C ASP A 446 -37.20 6.59 16.28
N LEU A 447 -36.00 6.88 16.81
CA LEU A 447 -34.89 7.41 16.07
C LEU A 447 -34.00 6.26 15.56
N TYR A 448 -33.66 6.30 14.30
CA TYR A 448 -32.78 5.33 13.65
C TYR A 448 -31.48 5.99 13.19
N LEU A 449 -30.36 5.37 13.52
CA LEU A 449 -29.04 5.69 12.99
C LEU A 449 -28.60 4.52 12.11
N VAL A 450 -28.36 4.81 10.83
CA VAL A 450 -28.01 3.81 9.83
C VAL A 450 -26.63 4.13 9.27
N ASP A 451 -25.68 3.20 9.38
CA ASP A 451 -24.40 3.28 8.69
C ASP A 451 -24.64 3.15 7.18
N GLN A 452 -24.46 4.26 6.44
CA GLN A 452 -24.75 4.33 5.00
C GLN A 452 -23.92 3.36 4.17
N HIS A 453 -22.66 3.13 4.56
CA HIS A 453 -21.76 2.25 3.84
C HIS A 453 -22.18 0.79 4.02
N ALA A 454 -22.30 0.34 5.27
CA ALA A 454 -22.65 -1.03 5.60
C ALA A 454 -24.08 -1.41 5.14
N ALA A 455 -25.01 -0.43 5.16
CA ALA A 455 -26.35 -0.60 4.62
C ALA A 455 -26.31 -0.78 3.08
N HIS A 456 -25.53 0.05 2.38
CA HIS A 456 -25.42 -0.05 0.93
C HIS A 456 -24.71 -1.34 0.49
N GLU A 457 -23.66 -1.79 1.21
CA GLU A 457 -23.06 -3.10 1.01
C GLU A 457 -24.09 -4.22 1.07
N ARG A 458 -24.96 -4.22 2.07
CA ARG A 458 -26.00 -5.25 2.22
C ARG A 458 -27.03 -5.20 1.10
N ILE A 459 -27.44 -3.99 0.68
CA ILE A 459 -28.35 -3.82 -0.46
C ILE A 459 -27.75 -4.42 -1.73
N LEU A 460 -26.52 -4.05 -2.05
CA LEU A 460 -25.82 -4.56 -3.24
C LEU A 460 -25.61 -6.07 -3.18
N TYR A 461 -25.31 -6.61 -2.00
CA TYR A 461 -25.19 -8.05 -1.79
C TYR A 461 -26.49 -8.78 -2.09
N ASN A 462 -27.63 -8.26 -1.60
CA ASN A 462 -28.95 -8.85 -1.85
C ASN A 462 -29.33 -8.73 -3.35
N GLU A 463 -29.05 -7.58 -3.98
CA GLU A 463 -29.29 -7.38 -5.42
C GLU A 463 -28.46 -8.33 -6.29
N LEU A 464 -27.23 -8.65 -5.88
CA LEU A 464 -26.40 -9.66 -6.55
C LEU A 464 -26.99 -11.05 -6.46
N LEU A 465 -27.58 -11.39 -5.32
CA LEU A 465 -28.24 -12.70 -5.12
C LEU A 465 -29.56 -12.81 -5.90
N GLU A 466 -30.31 -11.71 -6.03
CA GLU A 466 -31.66 -11.73 -6.61
C GLU A 466 -31.67 -11.45 -8.13
N GLN A 467 -30.76 -10.62 -8.63
CA GLN A 467 -30.77 -10.14 -10.03
C GLN A 467 -29.41 -10.29 -10.70
N ASN A 468 -29.20 -11.41 -11.36
CA ASN A 468 -28.01 -11.64 -12.22
C ASN A 468 -28.19 -10.93 -13.59
N THR A 469 -28.26 -9.60 -13.60
CA THR A 469 -28.23 -8.85 -14.86
C THR A 469 -26.79 -8.82 -15.36
N ILE A 470 -26.47 -9.71 -16.31
CA ILE A 470 -25.14 -9.83 -16.89
C ILE A 470 -24.98 -8.75 -17.96
N GLN A 471 -23.90 -7.98 -17.89
CA GLN A 471 -23.55 -6.97 -18.87
C GLN A 471 -22.32 -7.40 -19.67
N PRO A 472 -22.44 -7.60 -21.01
CA PRO A 472 -21.29 -7.85 -21.86
C PRO A 472 -20.32 -6.67 -21.87
N LEU A 473 -19.03 -6.95 -21.83
CA LEU A 473 -17.97 -5.95 -21.95
C LEU A 473 -17.74 -5.63 -23.45
N LEU A 474 -17.63 -4.34 -23.77
CA LEU A 474 -17.28 -3.90 -25.13
C LEU A 474 -15.86 -4.33 -25.53
N VAL A 475 -14.96 -4.39 -24.57
CA VAL A 475 -13.58 -4.88 -24.71
C VAL A 475 -13.37 -5.90 -23.62
N PRO A 476 -13.09 -7.18 -23.95
CA PRO A 476 -12.79 -8.20 -22.95
C PRO A 476 -11.56 -7.84 -22.12
N ILE A 477 -11.60 -8.17 -20.83
CA ILE A 477 -10.47 -7.95 -19.92
C ILE A 477 -9.57 -9.18 -19.98
N LYS A 478 -8.30 -8.99 -20.38
CA LYS A 478 -7.32 -10.07 -20.46
C LYS A 478 -6.73 -10.36 -19.08
N LEU A 479 -6.67 -11.65 -18.73
CA LEU A 479 -6.08 -12.14 -17.49
C LEU A 479 -4.71 -12.77 -17.80
N GLU A 480 -3.68 -12.27 -17.14
CA GLU A 480 -2.37 -12.93 -17.10
C GLU A 480 -2.38 -13.94 -15.96
N VAL A 481 -2.37 -15.21 -16.29
CA VAL A 481 -2.47 -16.32 -15.32
C VAL A 481 -1.25 -17.22 -15.41
N ASP A 482 -0.78 -17.71 -14.26
CA ASP A 482 0.21 -18.77 -14.18
C ASP A 482 -0.44 -20.15 -14.39
N SER A 483 0.38 -21.20 -14.48
CA SER A 483 -0.11 -22.57 -14.73
C SER A 483 -1.01 -23.11 -13.61
N GLU A 484 -0.84 -22.65 -12.38
CA GLU A 484 -1.67 -23.04 -11.24
C GLU A 484 -3.04 -22.36 -11.31
N THR A 485 -3.08 -21.08 -11.64
CA THR A 485 -4.31 -20.31 -11.86
C THR A 485 -5.08 -20.85 -13.07
N ASP A 486 -4.39 -21.20 -14.16
CA ASP A 486 -5.02 -21.80 -15.34
C ASP A 486 -5.73 -23.12 -15.00
N ALA A 487 -5.09 -24.01 -14.24
CA ALA A 487 -5.69 -25.24 -13.76
C ALA A 487 -6.90 -24.98 -12.82
N PHE A 488 -6.77 -24.00 -11.93
CA PHE A 488 -7.85 -23.61 -11.01
C PHE A 488 -9.06 -23.08 -11.77
N LEU A 489 -8.87 -22.12 -12.68
CA LEU A 489 -9.95 -21.52 -13.48
C LEU A 489 -10.62 -22.55 -14.40
N THR A 490 -9.84 -23.49 -14.94
CA THR A 490 -10.38 -24.58 -15.79
C THR A 490 -11.36 -25.45 -14.99
N ASN A 491 -11.06 -25.74 -13.73
CA ASN A 491 -11.91 -26.59 -12.88
C ASN A 491 -13.11 -25.83 -12.27
N HIS A 492 -12.98 -24.52 -12.02
CA HIS A 492 -13.98 -23.72 -11.30
C HIS A 492 -14.67 -22.65 -12.16
N SER A 493 -14.50 -22.66 -13.49
CA SER A 493 -15.12 -21.67 -14.40
C SER A 493 -16.64 -21.61 -14.31
N HIS A 494 -17.27 -22.73 -13.96
CA HIS A 494 -18.73 -22.81 -13.76
C HIS A 494 -19.20 -21.97 -12.58
N VAL A 495 -18.44 -21.90 -11.49
CA VAL A 495 -18.75 -21.07 -10.31
C VAL A 495 -18.81 -19.60 -10.71
N TYR A 496 -17.80 -19.10 -11.44
CA TYR A 496 -17.79 -17.73 -11.94
C TYR A 496 -18.97 -17.45 -12.88
N THR A 497 -19.34 -18.42 -13.72
CA THR A 497 -20.50 -18.30 -14.62
C THR A 497 -21.82 -18.18 -13.83
N THR A 498 -21.99 -18.95 -12.75
CA THR A 498 -23.18 -18.86 -11.86
C THR A 498 -23.29 -17.47 -11.23
N LEU A 499 -22.16 -16.82 -10.95
CA LEU A 499 -22.07 -15.47 -10.41
C LEU A 499 -22.21 -14.36 -11.47
N GLY A 500 -22.46 -14.73 -12.72
CA GLY A 500 -22.60 -13.78 -13.83
C GLY A 500 -21.28 -13.25 -14.40
N ILE A 501 -20.16 -13.87 -14.07
CA ILE A 501 -18.84 -13.55 -14.61
C ILE A 501 -18.55 -14.54 -15.75
N MET A 502 -18.57 -14.05 -16.98
CA MET A 502 -18.32 -14.89 -18.15
C MET A 502 -16.83 -14.94 -18.49
N LEU A 503 -16.20 -16.04 -18.13
CA LEU A 503 -14.81 -16.32 -18.48
C LEU A 503 -14.72 -17.14 -19.78
N SER A 504 -13.74 -16.84 -20.61
CA SER A 504 -13.37 -17.68 -21.75
C SER A 504 -11.87 -17.88 -21.82
N ARG A 505 -11.45 -19.03 -22.32
CA ARG A 505 -10.04 -19.36 -22.56
C ARG A 505 -9.79 -19.31 -24.05
N GLU A 506 -8.84 -18.45 -24.48
CA GLU A 506 -8.42 -18.37 -25.88
C GLU A 506 -7.59 -19.60 -26.31
N ALA A 507 -7.44 -19.76 -27.62
CA ALA A 507 -6.69 -20.88 -28.22
C ALA A 507 -5.18 -20.84 -27.84
N ASP A 508 -4.64 -19.68 -27.48
CA ASP A 508 -3.27 -19.48 -27.02
C ASP A 508 -3.08 -19.73 -25.50
N GLY A 509 -4.16 -20.14 -24.81
CA GLY A 509 -4.14 -20.47 -23.38
C GLY A 509 -4.38 -19.31 -22.44
N LYS A 510 -4.64 -18.09 -22.95
CA LYS A 510 -4.98 -16.93 -22.13
C LYS A 510 -6.45 -16.89 -21.75
N TRP A 511 -6.75 -16.32 -20.62
CA TRP A 511 -8.11 -16.13 -20.13
C TRP A 511 -8.59 -14.71 -20.36
N GLU A 512 -9.88 -14.57 -20.64
CA GLU A 512 -10.56 -13.29 -20.80
C GLU A 512 -11.90 -13.27 -20.06
N ILE A 513 -12.23 -12.09 -19.49
CA ILE A 513 -13.55 -11.80 -18.93
C ILE A 513 -14.37 -11.11 -20.04
N ASN A 514 -15.46 -11.71 -20.46
CA ASN A 514 -16.31 -11.19 -21.55
C ASN A 514 -17.55 -10.46 -21.05
N ALA A 515 -18.03 -10.80 -19.86
CA ALA A 515 -19.19 -10.15 -19.25
C ALA A 515 -19.09 -10.18 -17.73
N LEU A 516 -19.70 -9.17 -17.10
CA LEU A 516 -19.75 -9.00 -15.65
C LEU A 516 -21.17 -8.66 -15.20
N PRO A 517 -21.53 -8.93 -13.92
CA PRO A 517 -22.75 -8.37 -13.32
C PRO A 517 -22.77 -6.84 -13.42
N ALA A 518 -23.93 -6.23 -13.66
CA ALA A 518 -24.08 -4.79 -13.85
C ALA A 518 -23.56 -3.98 -12.65
N VAL A 519 -23.59 -4.55 -11.45
CA VAL A 519 -23.09 -3.95 -10.19
C VAL A 519 -21.57 -3.89 -10.10
N CYS A 520 -20.84 -4.61 -10.97
CA CYS A 520 -19.36 -4.64 -10.97
C CYS A 520 -18.72 -3.46 -11.70
N ARG A 521 -19.48 -2.43 -12.09
CA ARG A 521 -18.92 -1.26 -12.77
C ARG A 521 -17.92 -0.52 -11.90
N GLY A 522 -16.70 -0.31 -12.43
CA GLY A 522 -15.61 0.40 -11.74
C GLY A 522 -14.82 -0.48 -10.75
N THR A 523 -15.07 -1.80 -10.74
CA THR A 523 -14.35 -2.77 -9.88
C THR A 523 -13.56 -3.80 -10.69
N GLU A 524 -13.33 -3.52 -11.98
CA GLU A 524 -12.72 -4.48 -12.92
C GLU A 524 -11.30 -4.90 -12.48
N THR A 525 -10.52 -3.97 -11.95
CA THR A 525 -9.14 -4.25 -11.51
C THR A 525 -9.11 -5.19 -10.32
N GLU A 526 -9.93 -4.89 -9.29
CA GLU A 526 -10.00 -5.69 -8.07
C GLU A 526 -10.58 -7.09 -8.33
N LEU A 527 -11.52 -7.17 -9.26
CA LEU A 527 -12.09 -8.43 -9.68
C LEU A 527 -11.04 -9.28 -10.42
N THR A 528 -10.24 -8.66 -11.27
CA THR A 528 -9.11 -9.31 -11.94
C THR A 528 -8.11 -9.85 -10.93
N ASP A 529 -7.71 -9.02 -9.95
CA ASP A 529 -6.80 -9.42 -8.87
C ASP A 529 -7.37 -10.59 -8.05
N PHE A 530 -8.67 -10.56 -7.76
CA PHE A 530 -9.32 -11.66 -7.04
C PHE A 530 -9.31 -12.95 -7.87
N ILE A 531 -9.75 -12.91 -9.13
CA ILE A 531 -9.82 -14.10 -10.01
C ILE A 531 -8.43 -14.72 -10.19
N THR A 532 -7.38 -13.91 -10.28
CA THR A 532 -6.01 -14.39 -10.46
C THR A 532 -5.35 -14.90 -9.18
N SER A 533 -5.78 -14.42 -8.00
CA SER A 533 -5.15 -14.72 -6.71
C SER A 533 -5.96 -15.67 -5.81
N ALA A 534 -7.28 -15.80 -6.02
CA ALA A 534 -8.13 -16.58 -5.12
C ALA A 534 -7.89 -18.09 -5.25
N ARG A 535 -7.71 -18.73 -4.10
CA ARG A 535 -7.62 -20.19 -3.94
C ARG A 535 -8.52 -20.55 -2.77
N ALA A 536 -9.82 -20.68 -3.05
CA ALA A 536 -10.83 -20.99 -2.05
C ALA A 536 -11.67 -22.17 -2.53
N ASP A 537 -12.24 -22.93 -1.58
CA ASP A 537 -13.22 -23.95 -1.90
C ASP A 537 -14.49 -23.32 -2.50
N GLU A 538 -15.25 -24.09 -3.28
CA GLU A 538 -16.41 -23.57 -4.03
C GLU A 538 -17.42 -22.81 -3.15
N GLU A 539 -17.74 -23.34 -1.94
CA GLU A 539 -18.68 -22.71 -1.00
C GLU A 539 -18.18 -21.37 -0.43
N GLU A 540 -16.86 -21.18 -0.32
CA GLU A 540 -16.25 -19.93 0.14
C GLU A 540 -16.02 -18.92 -1.00
N LEU A 541 -15.88 -19.41 -2.23
CA LEU A 541 -15.58 -18.57 -3.39
C LEU A 541 -16.72 -17.61 -3.68
N ASP A 542 -17.97 -18.11 -3.66
CA ASP A 542 -19.19 -17.34 -3.87
C ASP A 542 -19.33 -16.21 -2.85
N ALA A 543 -19.25 -16.55 -1.57
CA ALA A 543 -19.42 -15.59 -0.48
C ALA A 543 -18.32 -14.50 -0.50
N LYS A 544 -17.07 -14.87 -0.77
CA LYS A 544 -15.93 -13.94 -0.86
C LYS A 544 -16.07 -13.02 -2.06
N LEU A 545 -16.47 -13.56 -3.21
CA LEU A 545 -16.63 -12.77 -4.43
C LEU A 545 -17.77 -11.74 -4.28
N PHE A 546 -18.92 -12.16 -3.79
CA PHE A 546 -20.04 -11.25 -3.52
C PHE A 546 -19.68 -10.16 -2.52
N ALA A 547 -18.97 -10.49 -1.43
CA ALA A 547 -18.53 -9.53 -0.45
C ALA A 547 -17.57 -8.49 -1.04
N ILE A 548 -16.63 -8.91 -1.90
CA ILE A 548 -15.69 -7.98 -2.57
C ILE A 548 -16.42 -7.05 -3.52
N ILE A 549 -17.34 -7.55 -4.34
CA ILE A 549 -18.11 -6.75 -5.29
C ILE A 549 -18.99 -5.75 -4.54
N ALA A 550 -19.74 -6.19 -3.55
CA ALA A 550 -20.62 -5.33 -2.76
C ALA A 550 -19.84 -4.25 -2.00
N CYS A 551 -18.73 -4.60 -1.37
CA CYS A 551 -17.88 -3.67 -0.63
C CYS A 551 -17.25 -2.58 -1.53
N LYS A 552 -16.89 -2.92 -2.76
CA LYS A 552 -16.25 -1.98 -3.69
C LYS A 552 -17.23 -1.07 -4.41
N ALA A 553 -18.42 -1.57 -4.71
CA ALA A 553 -19.48 -0.80 -5.36
C ALA A 553 -20.28 0.08 -4.37
N ALA A 554 -20.16 -0.16 -3.05
CA ALA A 554 -20.86 0.60 -2.04
C ALA A 554 -20.38 2.06 -1.92
N ILE A 555 -21.28 2.94 -1.48
CA ILE A 555 -20.98 4.34 -1.10
C ILE A 555 -19.88 4.30 -0.05
N LYS A 556 -18.80 5.05 -0.27
CA LYS A 556 -17.66 5.03 0.65
C LYS A 556 -17.97 5.75 1.95
N ALA A 557 -17.39 5.27 3.04
CA ALA A 557 -17.45 5.99 4.31
C ALA A 557 -16.78 7.38 4.16
N GLY A 558 -17.53 8.44 4.52
CA GLY A 558 -17.07 9.82 4.36
C GLY A 558 -17.65 10.55 3.14
N ASP A 559 -18.33 9.86 2.23
CA ASP A 559 -19.02 10.50 1.10
C ASP A 559 -20.30 11.18 1.58
N SER A 560 -20.57 12.39 1.05
CA SER A 560 -21.85 13.03 1.23
C SER A 560 -22.88 12.41 0.29
N ILE A 561 -24.05 12.08 0.84
CA ILE A 561 -25.17 11.57 0.07
C ILE A 561 -26.25 12.65 -0.04
N ASP A 562 -26.86 12.82 -1.21
CA ASP A 562 -27.98 13.73 -1.37
C ASP A 562 -29.25 13.16 -0.71
N LYS A 563 -30.19 14.05 -0.41
CA LYS A 563 -31.43 13.69 0.31
C LYS A 563 -32.24 12.59 -0.39
N TRP A 564 -32.32 12.63 -1.71
CA TRP A 564 -33.11 11.67 -2.47
C TRP A 564 -32.50 10.27 -2.43
N SER A 565 -31.18 10.19 -2.62
CA SER A 565 -30.41 8.93 -2.52
C SER A 565 -30.43 8.37 -1.10
N ALA A 566 -30.38 9.24 -0.07
CA ALA A 566 -30.49 8.83 1.34
C ALA A 566 -31.87 8.24 1.66
N GLU A 567 -32.95 8.89 1.19
CA GLU A 567 -34.32 8.39 1.37
C GLU A 567 -34.53 7.05 0.64
N ALA A 568 -34.00 6.90 -0.58
CA ALA A 568 -34.08 5.65 -1.33
C ALA A 568 -33.32 4.50 -0.63
N LEU A 569 -32.15 4.79 -0.06
CA LEU A 569 -31.36 3.82 0.70
C LEU A 569 -32.11 3.41 1.99
N LEU A 570 -32.66 4.37 2.73
CA LEU A 570 -33.43 4.11 3.95
C LEU A 570 -34.70 3.30 3.68
N ASP A 571 -35.41 3.54 2.58
CA ASP A 571 -36.58 2.74 2.19
C ASP A 571 -36.24 1.27 2.01
N LYS A 572 -35.12 0.97 1.32
CA LYS A 572 -34.61 -0.39 1.16
C LYS A 572 -34.19 -1.01 2.52
N VAL A 573 -33.51 -0.24 3.37
CA VAL A 573 -33.08 -0.69 4.71
C VAL A 573 -34.27 -1.07 5.59
N PHE A 574 -35.33 -0.25 5.60
CA PHE A 574 -36.51 -0.51 6.43
C PHE A 574 -37.39 -1.68 5.92
N ARG A 575 -37.13 -2.17 4.71
CA ARG A 575 -37.75 -3.39 4.17
C ARG A 575 -36.99 -4.68 4.53
N MET A 576 -35.75 -4.56 5.00
CA MET A 576 -34.94 -5.72 5.36
C MET A 576 -35.38 -6.35 6.66
N SER A 577 -35.39 -7.68 6.70
CA SER A 577 -35.66 -8.46 7.92
C SER A 577 -34.47 -8.44 8.89
N GLU A 578 -33.23 -8.42 8.37
CA GLU A 578 -32.01 -8.47 9.15
C GLU A 578 -31.06 -7.32 8.78
N PRO A 579 -30.86 -6.33 9.67
CA PRO A 579 -29.99 -5.18 9.41
C PRO A 579 -28.52 -5.51 9.73
N VAL A 580 -27.97 -6.53 9.08
CA VAL A 580 -26.57 -6.99 9.25
C VAL A 580 -25.87 -6.98 7.89
N CYS A 581 -24.69 -6.39 7.79
CA CYS A 581 -23.92 -6.38 6.55
C CYS A 581 -23.35 -7.79 6.23
N PRO A 582 -22.87 -8.04 5.01
CA PRO A 582 -22.30 -9.36 4.66
C PRO A 582 -21.15 -9.82 5.57
N HIS A 583 -20.52 -8.89 6.28
CA HIS A 583 -19.43 -9.14 7.23
C HIS A 583 -19.92 -9.37 8.68
N GLY A 584 -21.24 -9.48 8.91
CA GLY A 584 -21.82 -9.77 10.23
C GLY A 584 -22.00 -8.54 11.14
N ARG A 585 -21.79 -7.29 10.67
CA ARG A 585 -21.94 -6.07 11.47
C ARG A 585 -23.36 -5.54 11.39
N THR A 586 -23.94 -5.20 12.53
CA THR A 586 -25.21 -4.47 12.59
C THR A 586 -24.99 -3.04 12.09
N PHE A 587 -25.70 -2.61 11.08
CA PHE A 587 -25.60 -1.27 10.51
C PHE A 587 -26.75 -0.33 10.89
N LEU A 588 -27.68 -0.79 11.70
CA LEU A 588 -28.85 -0.04 12.13
C LEU A 588 -28.96 -0.04 13.66
N ILE A 589 -29.02 1.16 14.25
CA ILE A 589 -29.27 1.35 15.68
C ILE A 589 -30.62 2.04 15.84
N LYS A 590 -31.48 1.44 16.66
CA LYS A 590 -32.79 1.99 17.02
C LYS A 590 -32.73 2.58 18.43
N VAL A 591 -33.18 3.83 18.59
CA VAL A 591 -33.25 4.51 19.88
C VAL A 591 -34.68 5.01 20.09
N SER A 592 -35.37 4.45 21.06
CA SER A 592 -36.75 4.87 21.36
C SER A 592 -36.82 6.29 21.93
N GLU A 593 -37.91 7.02 21.67
CA GLU A 593 -38.14 8.33 22.24
C GLU A 593 -38.04 8.31 23.78
N LYS A 594 -38.56 7.26 24.42
CA LYS A 594 -38.45 7.05 25.87
C LYS A 594 -36.98 7.05 26.33
N LYS A 595 -36.13 6.32 25.61
CA LYS A 595 -34.69 6.23 25.94
C LYS A 595 -33.97 7.56 25.74
N LEU A 596 -34.34 8.33 24.73
CA LEU A 596 -33.81 9.67 24.51
C LEU A 596 -34.23 10.63 25.62
N ARG A 597 -35.50 10.59 26.07
CA ARG A 597 -36.00 11.37 27.19
C ARG A 597 -35.28 11.05 28.50
N GLU A 598 -35.06 9.76 28.77
CA GLU A 598 -34.28 9.31 29.92
C GLU A 598 -32.85 9.87 29.90
N LEU A 599 -32.15 9.78 28.74
CA LEU A 599 -30.77 10.25 28.57
C LEU A 599 -30.61 11.75 28.81
N VAL A 600 -31.64 12.56 28.52
CA VAL A 600 -31.62 14.02 28.78
C VAL A 600 -32.29 14.41 30.09
N GLY A 601 -32.58 13.43 30.96
CA GLY A 601 -33.18 13.67 32.28
C GLY A 601 -34.63 14.09 32.28
N ARG A 602 -35.37 13.87 31.18
CA ARG A 602 -36.84 14.13 31.08
C ARG A 602 -37.59 12.83 31.40
N THR A 603 -37.60 12.45 32.68
CA THR A 603 -38.42 11.35 33.18
C THR A 603 -39.75 11.92 33.63
N HIS A 604 -40.77 11.76 32.80
CA HIS A 604 -42.20 11.82 33.19
C HIS A 604 -42.94 10.76 32.43
#